data_bb58d3e0c6c334d9dfe2309fabe56031
#
_entry.id   bb58d3e0c6c334d9dfe2309fabe56031
#
_cell.length_a   1.000
_cell.length_b   1.000
_cell.length_c   1.000
_cell.angle_alpha   90.00
_cell.angle_beta   90.00
_cell.angle_gamma   90.00
#
_symmetry.space_group_name_H-M   'P 1'
#
loop_
_entity.id
_entity.type
_entity.pdbx_description
1 polymer ?
#
loop_
_entity_poly.entity_id
_entity_poly.type
_entity_poly.pdbx_seq_one_letter_code
_entity_poly.pdbx_strand_id
1 'polypeptide(L)'
;MNSISRMNSPGTVSAGTVSAGTVSAGTVSRPRWLSVVGILGLVSMGFTVWLGLWITPPDAVQGNLARLLYIHPPIATVALYWAGGVALAGSLLYLWPRTRSFFWDRLAAASVEVGAVFSALTCVTGSIWGRPAWGVWWAWDARLTSTALLLLLELGYLALRRVPADPAIRARRCAVAALLIALDVPIVHFSVDWWQTLHQTGTVLDPGFHLHVHGSMAWTFLLGFIAFSLIFVWLLGVRYRIEVLQDQVGDQEMEISLAERWNEGTELVGVGSSGPHVPEGGAP
;
A
#
# COMPACT_ATOMS: atom_id res chain seq x y z
N MET A 1 -75.46 16.62 -30.42
CA MET A 1 -75.58 15.27 -29.83
C MET A 1 -74.31 14.98 -29.16
N ASN A 2 -74.34 14.95 -27.88
CA ASN A 2 -73.53 14.55 -26.78
C ASN A 2 -72.42 13.52 -27.06
N SER A 3 -71.20 13.83 -26.56
CA SER A 3 -70.46 12.88 -25.77
C SER A 3 -69.49 13.61 -24.84
N ILE A 4 -69.74 13.39 -23.59
CA ILE A 4 -69.18 13.99 -22.40
C ILE A 4 -67.82 13.39 -22.10
N SER A 5 -66.93 14.31 -21.74
CA SER A 5 -65.62 14.06 -21.12
C SER A 5 -65.61 13.00 -20.01
N ARG A 6 -64.63 12.15 -20.02
CA ARG A 6 -64.20 11.43 -18.81
C ARG A 6 -62.98 12.15 -18.21
N MET A 7 -63.19 12.75 -17.06
CA MET A 7 -62.15 13.23 -16.18
C MET A 7 -61.30 12.05 -15.67
N ASN A 8 -60.03 12.08 -15.93
CA ASN A 8 -59.04 11.18 -15.31
C ASN A 8 -58.78 11.68 -13.88
N SER A 9 -59.05 10.83 -12.92
CA SER A 9 -58.67 11.04 -11.52
C SER A 9 -57.11 10.98 -11.39
N PRO A 10 -56.52 11.83 -10.54
CA PRO A 10 -55.08 11.74 -10.28
C PRO A 10 -54.80 10.47 -9.45
N GLY A 11 -53.97 9.59 -10.03
CA GLY A 11 -53.50 8.41 -9.33
C GLY A 11 -52.66 8.80 -8.12
N THR A 12 -53.06 8.32 -6.96
CA THR A 12 -52.26 8.34 -5.74
C THR A 12 -50.96 7.61 -5.97
N VAL A 13 -49.85 8.35 -6.02
CA VAL A 13 -48.50 7.77 -5.99
C VAL A 13 -48.30 7.23 -4.57
N SER A 14 -48.36 5.92 -4.44
CA SER A 14 -47.96 5.21 -3.21
C SER A 14 -46.53 5.54 -2.88
N ALA A 15 -46.29 6.15 -1.73
CA ALA A 15 -44.95 6.31 -1.15
C ALA A 15 -44.40 4.89 -0.90
N GLY A 16 -43.60 4.42 -1.84
CA GLY A 16 -42.84 3.19 -1.68
C GLY A 16 -41.86 3.39 -0.52
N THR A 17 -42.15 2.76 0.60
CA THR A 17 -41.16 2.56 1.67
C THR A 17 -39.90 1.96 1.04
N VAL A 18 -38.84 2.77 0.93
CA VAL A 18 -37.49 2.27 0.61
C VAL A 18 -37.10 1.39 1.79
N SER A 19 -37.33 0.10 1.63
CA SER A 19 -36.78 -0.90 2.53
C SER A 19 -35.26 -0.66 2.57
N ALA A 20 -34.75 -0.36 3.76
CA ALA A 20 -33.31 -0.37 4.03
C ALA A 20 -32.81 -1.79 3.69
N GLY A 21 -32.43 -1.98 2.43
CA GLY A 21 -31.82 -3.22 1.98
C GLY A 21 -30.58 -3.44 2.82
N THR A 22 -30.61 -4.44 3.69
CA THR A 22 -29.42 -4.96 4.35
C THR A 22 -28.38 -5.21 3.27
N VAL A 23 -27.40 -4.29 3.19
CA VAL A 23 -26.24 -4.47 2.32
C VAL A 23 -25.60 -5.76 2.77
N SER A 24 -25.85 -6.83 2.04
CA SER A 24 -25.10 -8.08 2.17
C SER A 24 -23.67 -7.71 1.86
N ALA A 25 -22.86 -7.56 2.91
CA ALA A 25 -21.42 -7.48 2.78
C ALA A 25 -20.99 -8.79 2.11
N GLY A 26 -20.96 -8.77 0.78
CA GLY A 26 -20.45 -9.90 0.00
C GLY A 26 -19.09 -10.23 0.58
N THR A 27 -18.96 -11.40 1.18
CA THR A 27 -17.69 -11.88 1.72
C THR A 27 -16.70 -11.92 0.57
N VAL A 28 -15.88 -10.87 0.44
CA VAL A 28 -14.79 -10.83 -0.55
C VAL A 28 -13.81 -11.90 -0.14
N SER A 29 -14.05 -13.12 -0.61
CA SER A 29 -13.25 -14.29 -0.27
C SER A 29 -11.78 -14.02 -0.65
N ARG A 30 -10.87 -14.28 0.30
CA ARG A 30 -9.44 -14.14 0.05
C ARG A 30 -9.05 -15.19 -1.02
N PRO A 31 -8.39 -14.80 -2.13
CA PRO A 31 -7.99 -15.78 -3.14
C PRO A 31 -7.02 -16.79 -2.51
N ARG A 32 -7.26 -18.07 -2.75
CA ARG A 32 -6.51 -19.18 -2.13
C ARG A 32 -5.00 -19.07 -2.37
N TRP A 33 -4.59 -18.63 -3.58
CA TRP A 33 -3.17 -18.47 -3.90
C TRP A 33 -2.44 -17.50 -2.94
N LEU A 34 -3.12 -16.42 -2.51
CA LEU A 34 -2.53 -15.43 -1.61
C LEU A 34 -2.26 -16.03 -0.23
N SER A 35 -3.17 -16.89 0.26
CA SER A 35 -2.94 -17.62 1.51
C SER A 35 -1.79 -18.63 1.38
N VAL A 36 -1.71 -19.32 0.23
CA VAL A 36 -0.60 -20.26 -0.04
C VAL A 36 0.74 -19.53 -0.06
N VAL A 37 0.85 -18.40 -0.75
CA VAL A 37 2.08 -17.58 -0.79
C VAL A 37 2.47 -17.12 0.62
N GLY A 38 1.49 -16.66 1.42
CA GLY A 38 1.75 -16.25 2.81
C GLY A 38 2.27 -17.41 3.68
N ILE A 39 1.63 -18.58 3.59
CA ILE A 39 2.08 -19.78 4.34
C ILE A 39 3.48 -20.18 3.91
N LEU A 40 3.75 -20.25 2.61
CA LEU A 40 5.08 -20.58 2.09
C LEU A 40 6.14 -19.57 2.54
N GLY A 41 5.82 -18.28 2.53
CA GLY A 41 6.71 -17.22 3.03
C GLY A 41 7.03 -17.40 4.52
N LEU A 42 6.00 -17.62 5.36
CA LEU A 42 6.19 -17.83 6.79
C LEU A 42 6.95 -19.12 7.12
N VAL A 43 6.65 -20.22 6.43
CA VAL A 43 7.37 -21.49 6.59
C VAL A 43 8.83 -21.33 6.17
N SER A 44 9.10 -20.69 5.01
CA SER A 44 10.46 -20.43 4.55
C SER A 44 11.21 -19.51 5.53
N MET A 45 10.54 -18.53 6.13
CA MET A 45 11.11 -17.67 7.16
C MET A 45 11.48 -18.46 8.41
N GLY A 46 10.57 -19.28 8.92
CA GLY A 46 10.84 -20.16 10.07
C GLY A 46 12.03 -21.10 9.80
N PHE A 47 12.11 -21.63 8.58
CA PHE A 47 13.20 -22.50 8.18
C PHE A 47 14.52 -21.73 8.03
N THR A 48 14.50 -20.49 7.52
CA THR A 48 15.68 -19.61 7.47
C THR A 48 16.23 -19.34 8.87
N VAL A 49 15.34 -19.02 9.82
CA VAL A 49 15.71 -18.77 11.23
C VAL A 49 16.30 -20.04 11.83
N TRP A 50 15.66 -21.19 11.62
CA TRP A 50 16.14 -22.46 12.13
C TRP A 50 17.52 -22.82 11.57
N LEU A 51 17.74 -22.75 10.25
CA LEU A 51 19.04 -22.97 9.63
C LEU A 51 20.09 -22.00 10.18
N GLY A 52 19.73 -20.71 10.24
CA GLY A 52 20.64 -19.66 10.70
C GLY A 52 21.08 -19.83 12.16
N LEU A 53 20.22 -20.37 13.03
CA LEU A 53 20.54 -20.51 14.45
C LEU A 53 21.27 -21.82 14.79
N TRP A 54 20.92 -22.94 14.13
CA TRP A 54 21.38 -24.26 14.54
C TRP A 54 22.30 -24.97 13.54
N ILE A 55 22.21 -24.62 12.25
CA ILE A 55 22.94 -25.36 11.21
C ILE A 55 24.14 -24.57 10.67
N THR A 56 24.00 -23.22 10.50
CA THR A 56 25.11 -22.43 9.98
C THR A 56 26.17 -22.20 11.05
N PRO A 57 27.46 -22.40 10.72
CA PRO A 57 28.56 -22.08 11.64
C PRO A 57 28.60 -20.57 11.92
N PRO A 58 29.16 -20.16 13.06
CA PRO A 58 29.48 -18.75 13.29
C PRO A 58 30.57 -18.30 12.30
N ASP A 59 30.48 -17.03 11.89
CA ASP A 59 31.52 -16.43 11.04
C ASP A 59 32.86 -16.30 11.79
N ALA A 60 33.98 -16.39 11.05
CA ALA A 60 35.30 -16.34 11.64
C ALA A 60 35.66 -14.99 12.27
N VAL A 61 35.08 -13.89 11.78
CA VAL A 61 35.39 -12.53 12.22
C VAL A 61 34.23 -11.98 13.10
N GLN A 62 32.99 -12.12 12.64
CA GLN A 62 31.82 -11.54 13.29
C GLN A 62 31.09 -12.52 14.25
N GLY A 63 31.51 -13.78 14.28
CA GLY A 63 30.92 -14.80 15.13
C GLY A 63 29.41 -14.98 14.83
N ASN A 64 28.59 -15.02 15.87
CA ASN A 64 27.14 -15.18 15.75
C ASN A 64 26.42 -13.94 15.21
N LEU A 65 27.06 -12.77 15.18
CA LEU A 65 26.49 -11.55 14.64
C LEU A 65 26.24 -11.65 13.13
N ALA A 66 27.09 -12.38 12.41
CA ALA A 66 26.93 -12.64 10.98
C ALA A 66 25.61 -13.31 10.61
N ARG A 67 24.85 -13.85 11.58
CA ARG A 67 23.50 -14.42 11.35
C ARG A 67 22.49 -13.36 10.90
N LEU A 68 22.73 -12.06 11.16
CA LEU A 68 21.96 -10.96 10.61
C LEU A 68 22.05 -10.89 9.08
N LEU A 69 23.04 -11.50 8.47
CA LEU A 69 23.16 -11.68 7.02
C LEU A 69 21.93 -12.36 6.39
N TYR A 70 21.26 -13.25 7.13
CA TYR A 70 20.10 -13.98 6.62
C TYR A 70 18.80 -13.18 6.69
N ILE A 71 18.83 -12.02 7.37
CA ILE A 71 17.66 -11.18 7.64
C ILE A 71 17.81 -9.79 7.03
N HIS A 72 18.88 -9.06 7.39
CA HIS A 72 19.04 -7.65 7.03
C HIS A 72 19.14 -7.40 5.50
N PRO A 73 20.03 -8.05 4.72
CA PRO A 73 20.08 -7.83 3.28
C PRO A 73 18.82 -8.26 2.53
N PRO A 74 18.14 -9.39 2.86
CA PRO A 74 16.83 -9.70 2.30
C PRO A 74 15.77 -8.63 2.58
N ILE A 75 15.68 -8.10 3.81
CA ILE A 75 14.80 -6.99 4.16
C ILE A 75 15.11 -5.75 3.33
N ALA A 76 16.40 -5.36 3.26
CA ALA A 76 16.84 -4.21 2.48
C ALA A 76 16.53 -4.38 0.97
N THR A 77 16.68 -5.61 0.44
CA THR A 77 16.32 -5.92 -0.95
C THR A 77 14.82 -5.71 -1.21
N VAL A 78 13.96 -6.13 -0.28
CA VAL A 78 12.52 -5.88 -0.39
C VAL A 78 12.24 -4.39 -0.37
N ALA A 79 12.81 -3.64 0.58
CA ALA A 79 12.61 -2.19 0.69
C ALA A 79 13.01 -1.44 -0.60
N LEU A 80 14.24 -1.67 -1.07
CA LEU A 80 14.78 -0.93 -2.21
C LEU A 80 14.21 -1.40 -3.55
N TYR A 81 14.29 -2.69 -3.84
CA TYR A 81 14.07 -3.16 -5.20
C TYR A 81 12.66 -3.67 -5.45
N TRP A 82 12.10 -4.47 -4.54
CA TRP A 82 10.75 -4.98 -4.75
C TRP A 82 9.72 -3.87 -4.53
N ALA A 83 9.75 -3.20 -3.39
CA ALA A 83 8.79 -2.15 -3.09
C ALA A 83 9.00 -0.93 -3.98
N GLY A 84 10.23 -0.43 -4.08
CA GLY A 84 10.57 0.71 -4.95
C GLY A 84 10.28 0.42 -6.42
N GLY A 85 10.61 -0.79 -6.92
CA GLY A 85 10.38 -1.20 -8.31
C GLY A 85 8.90 -1.30 -8.66
N VAL A 86 8.07 -1.91 -7.79
CA VAL A 86 6.62 -2.00 -8.00
C VAL A 86 5.97 -0.61 -7.90
N ALA A 87 6.40 0.23 -6.96
CA ALA A 87 5.90 1.60 -6.83
C ALA A 87 6.24 2.44 -8.08
N LEU A 88 7.48 2.34 -8.58
CA LEU A 88 7.91 2.99 -9.81
C LEU A 88 7.09 2.52 -11.01
N ALA A 89 7.02 1.20 -11.23
CA ALA A 89 6.30 0.63 -12.37
C ALA A 89 4.82 1.02 -12.35
N GLY A 90 4.15 0.87 -11.19
CA GLY A 90 2.76 1.27 -11.03
C GLY A 90 2.54 2.76 -11.31
N SER A 91 3.43 3.62 -10.79
CA SER A 91 3.34 5.07 -11.00
C SER A 91 3.55 5.47 -12.47
N LEU A 92 4.53 4.88 -13.15
CA LEU A 92 4.76 5.14 -14.58
C LEU A 92 3.58 4.66 -15.43
N LEU A 93 3.04 3.47 -15.14
CA LEU A 93 1.88 2.93 -15.85
C LEU A 93 0.60 3.74 -15.58
N TYR A 94 0.45 4.32 -14.40
CA TYR A 94 -0.63 5.25 -14.11
C TYR A 94 -0.47 6.60 -14.84
N LEU A 95 0.74 7.15 -14.89
CA LEU A 95 1.01 8.42 -15.55
C LEU A 95 0.89 8.32 -17.08
N TRP A 96 1.16 7.15 -17.65
CA TRP A 96 1.08 6.93 -19.09
C TRP A 96 -0.38 6.89 -19.57
N PRO A 97 -0.83 7.78 -20.49
CA PRO A 97 -2.24 7.90 -20.85
C PRO A 97 -2.90 6.63 -21.37
N ARG A 98 -2.12 5.75 -22.06
CA ARG A 98 -2.65 4.48 -22.63
C ARG A 98 -2.88 3.38 -21.63
N THR A 99 -2.16 3.39 -20.52
CA THR A 99 -2.23 2.33 -19.48
C THR A 99 -2.88 2.81 -18.19
N ARG A 100 -3.27 4.11 -18.14
CA ARG A 100 -3.82 4.75 -16.94
C ARG A 100 -5.02 3.98 -16.38
N SER A 101 -4.86 3.49 -15.14
CA SER A 101 -5.89 2.79 -14.39
C SER A 101 -5.63 2.96 -12.90
N PHE A 102 -6.68 3.07 -12.09
CA PHE A 102 -6.57 3.08 -10.63
C PHE A 102 -6.00 1.77 -10.06
N PHE A 103 -6.02 0.67 -10.84
CA PHE A 103 -5.29 -0.54 -10.47
C PHE A 103 -3.81 -0.24 -10.17
N TRP A 104 -3.14 0.52 -11.04
CA TRP A 104 -1.73 0.86 -10.91
C TRP A 104 -1.46 1.80 -9.75
N ASP A 105 -2.34 2.79 -9.51
CA ASP A 105 -2.26 3.67 -8.35
C ASP A 105 -2.37 2.91 -7.03
N ARG A 106 -3.36 2.02 -6.91
CA ARG A 106 -3.55 1.18 -5.71
C ARG A 106 -2.38 0.22 -5.50
N LEU A 107 -1.85 -0.36 -6.57
CA LEU A 107 -0.70 -1.25 -6.51
C LEU A 107 0.55 -0.50 -6.03
N ALA A 108 0.81 0.70 -6.55
CA ALA A 108 1.91 1.55 -6.10
C ALA A 108 1.74 1.95 -4.63
N ALA A 109 0.54 2.35 -4.21
CA ALA A 109 0.25 2.71 -2.83
C ALA A 109 0.49 1.55 -1.85
N ALA A 110 -0.04 0.37 -2.17
CA ALA A 110 0.17 -0.83 -1.38
C ALA A 110 1.67 -1.19 -1.29
N SER A 111 2.40 -0.98 -2.38
CA SER A 111 3.84 -1.25 -2.43
C SER A 111 4.64 -0.29 -1.56
N VAL A 112 4.36 1.01 -1.62
CA VAL A 112 5.05 2.02 -0.77
C VAL A 112 4.74 1.78 0.71
N GLU A 113 3.53 1.38 1.07
CA GLU A 113 3.18 1.09 2.46
C GLU A 113 3.95 -0.11 3.01
N VAL A 114 4.03 -1.20 2.24
CA VAL A 114 4.86 -2.36 2.60
C VAL A 114 6.33 -1.95 2.60
N GLY A 115 6.78 -1.17 1.61
CA GLY A 115 8.13 -0.62 1.51
C GLY A 115 8.56 0.13 2.76
N ALA A 116 7.73 1.05 3.26
CA ALA A 116 8.02 1.85 4.46
C ALA A 116 8.26 0.97 5.70
N VAL A 117 7.48 -0.13 5.86
CA VAL A 117 7.72 -1.09 6.94
C VAL A 117 9.08 -1.77 6.77
N PHE A 118 9.42 -2.22 5.56
CA PHE A 118 10.70 -2.88 5.28
C PHE A 118 11.89 -1.91 5.38
N SER A 119 11.74 -0.64 4.97
CA SER A 119 12.74 0.42 5.15
C SER A 119 13.00 0.69 6.62
N ALA A 120 11.96 0.78 7.44
CA ALA A 120 12.10 0.92 8.89
C ALA A 120 12.81 -0.29 9.52
N LEU A 121 12.44 -1.51 9.13
CA LEU A 121 13.11 -2.73 9.58
C LEU A 121 14.58 -2.78 9.12
N THR A 122 14.89 -2.29 7.92
CA THR A 122 16.26 -2.16 7.42
C THR A 122 17.08 -1.24 8.32
N CYS A 123 16.56 -0.05 8.68
CA CYS A 123 17.23 0.86 9.59
C CYS A 123 17.46 0.23 10.97
N VAL A 124 16.45 -0.44 11.54
CA VAL A 124 16.53 -1.10 12.86
C VAL A 124 17.54 -2.24 12.85
N THR A 125 17.43 -3.18 11.90
CA THR A 125 18.33 -4.34 11.83
C THR A 125 19.77 -3.94 11.48
N GLY A 126 19.92 -2.90 10.64
CA GLY A 126 21.22 -2.30 10.32
C GLY A 126 21.87 -1.66 11.54
N SER A 127 21.11 -0.93 12.37
CA SER A 127 21.60 -0.36 13.62
C SER A 127 22.04 -1.43 14.63
N ILE A 128 21.28 -2.52 14.76
CA ILE A 128 21.62 -3.65 15.62
C ILE A 128 22.92 -4.31 15.14
N TRP A 129 23.10 -4.46 13.83
CA TRP A 129 24.34 -5.02 13.27
C TRP A 129 25.50 -4.03 13.37
N GLY A 130 25.27 -2.76 13.14
CA GLY A 130 26.27 -1.69 13.15
C GLY A 130 26.93 -1.51 14.51
N ARG A 131 26.17 -1.63 15.60
CA ARG A 131 26.72 -1.41 16.95
C ARG A 131 27.94 -2.27 17.27
N PRO A 132 27.92 -3.59 17.13
CA PRO A 132 29.12 -4.41 17.34
C PRO A 132 30.10 -4.38 16.18
N ALA A 133 29.67 -4.12 14.92
CA ALA A 133 30.57 -4.09 13.76
C ALA A 133 31.40 -2.80 13.70
N TRP A 134 30.80 -1.66 14.04
CA TRP A 134 31.39 -0.31 13.88
C TRP A 134 31.53 0.47 15.20
N GLY A 135 31.06 -0.06 16.32
CA GLY A 135 31.08 0.58 17.63
C GLY A 135 29.97 1.61 17.87
N VAL A 136 29.14 1.93 16.87
CA VAL A 136 28.05 2.90 16.93
C VAL A 136 26.74 2.30 16.44
N TRP A 137 25.62 2.78 17.00
CA TRP A 137 24.28 2.37 16.55
C TRP A 137 23.91 2.97 15.20
N TRP A 138 24.41 4.19 14.94
CA TRP A 138 24.10 4.96 13.74
C TRP A 138 25.27 5.88 13.39
N ALA A 139 25.55 5.99 12.11
CA ALA A 139 26.46 6.97 11.55
C ALA A 139 25.75 7.71 10.41
N TRP A 140 25.99 9.01 10.31
CA TRP A 140 25.45 9.82 9.21
C TRP A 140 26.36 9.73 7.98
N ASP A 141 26.63 8.52 7.55
CA ASP A 141 27.29 8.27 6.27
C ASP A 141 26.31 8.26 5.09
N ALA A 142 26.80 8.20 3.87
CA ALA A 142 25.97 8.31 2.68
C ALA A 142 24.93 7.18 2.58
N ARG A 143 25.29 5.93 2.92
CA ARG A 143 24.40 4.77 2.85
C ARG A 143 23.26 4.87 3.88
N LEU A 144 23.58 5.13 5.13
CA LEU A 144 22.61 5.19 6.20
C LEU A 144 21.71 6.41 6.06
N THR A 145 22.28 7.57 5.66
CA THR A 145 21.53 8.81 5.44
C THR A 145 20.54 8.68 4.29
N SER A 146 20.96 8.13 3.14
CA SER A 146 20.05 7.92 2.01
C SER A 146 18.99 6.84 2.32
N THR A 147 19.32 5.79 3.08
CA THR A 147 18.31 4.82 3.53
C THR A 147 17.27 5.44 4.47
N ALA A 148 17.69 6.33 5.37
CA ALA A 148 16.75 7.09 6.20
C ALA A 148 15.90 8.07 5.36
N LEU A 149 16.49 8.70 4.33
CA LEU A 149 15.77 9.54 3.39
C LEU A 149 14.73 8.73 2.61
N LEU A 150 15.05 7.52 2.16
CA LEU A 150 14.10 6.61 1.52
C LEU A 150 12.85 6.41 2.40
N LEU A 151 13.06 6.06 3.67
CA LEU A 151 11.95 5.91 4.62
C LEU A 151 11.14 7.20 4.77
N LEU A 152 11.79 8.36 4.87
CA LEU A 152 11.10 9.65 4.97
C LEU A 152 10.29 9.97 3.71
N LEU A 153 10.80 9.66 2.51
CA LEU A 153 10.09 9.82 1.24
C LEU A 153 8.85 8.91 1.17
N GLU A 154 8.98 7.65 1.61
CA GLU A 154 7.87 6.70 1.69
C GLU A 154 6.79 7.19 2.68
N LEU A 155 7.17 7.65 3.86
CA LEU A 155 6.24 8.23 4.84
C LEU A 155 5.59 9.52 4.30
N GLY A 156 6.36 10.36 3.60
CA GLY A 156 5.86 11.56 2.91
C GLY A 156 4.82 11.22 1.83
N TYR A 157 5.06 10.16 1.05
CA TYR A 157 4.09 9.64 0.09
C TYR A 157 2.79 9.22 0.76
N LEU A 158 2.87 8.45 1.87
CA LEU A 158 1.71 7.99 2.62
C LEU A 158 0.93 9.16 3.24
N ALA A 159 1.62 10.17 3.76
CA ALA A 159 1.01 11.39 4.27
C ALA A 159 0.29 12.17 3.14
N LEU A 160 0.96 12.34 2.00
CA LEU A 160 0.40 13.01 0.82
C LEU A 160 -0.88 12.29 0.31
N ARG A 161 -0.92 10.96 0.36
CA ARG A 161 -2.08 10.17 -0.04
C ARG A 161 -3.31 10.42 0.84
N ARG A 162 -3.12 10.76 2.12
CA ARG A 162 -4.20 11.06 3.08
C ARG A 162 -4.80 12.46 2.93
N VAL A 163 -4.14 13.38 2.20
CA VAL A 163 -4.68 14.73 1.95
C VAL A 163 -5.89 14.63 1.04
N PRO A 164 -7.09 15.11 1.45
CA PRO A 164 -8.30 15.05 0.66
C PRO A 164 -8.12 15.68 -0.73
N ALA A 165 -8.57 14.99 -1.77
CA ALA A 165 -8.59 15.47 -3.15
C ALA A 165 -9.44 14.54 -4.01
N ASP A 166 -9.79 15.02 -5.22
CA ASP A 166 -10.32 14.16 -6.27
C ASP A 166 -9.40 12.94 -6.50
N PRO A 167 -9.96 11.72 -6.68
CA PRO A 167 -9.18 10.50 -6.84
C PRO A 167 -8.09 10.57 -7.93
N ALA A 168 -8.37 11.21 -9.07
CA ALA A 168 -7.39 11.33 -10.16
C ALA A 168 -6.27 12.33 -9.81
N ILE A 169 -6.59 13.41 -9.07
CA ILE A 169 -5.60 14.37 -8.57
C ILE A 169 -4.73 13.69 -7.52
N ARG A 170 -5.33 12.96 -6.56
CA ARG A 170 -4.62 12.18 -5.54
C ARG A 170 -3.64 11.21 -6.18
N ALA A 171 -4.12 10.38 -7.12
CA ALA A 171 -3.30 9.38 -7.79
C ALA A 171 -2.14 10.00 -8.58
N ARG A 172 -2.36 11.12 -9.30
CA ARG A 172 -1.30 11.80 -10.05
C ARG A 172 -0.21 12.36 -9.13
N ARG A 173 -0.58 13.07 -8.06
CA ARG A 173 0.42 13.63 -7.12
C ARG A 173 1.20 12.52 -6.40
N CYS A 174 0.55 11.42 -6.03
CA CYS A 174 1.20 10.26 -5.44
C CYS A 174 2.16 9.57 -6.42
N ALA A 175 1.75 9.42 -7.68
CA ALA A 175 2.64 8.88 -8.72
C ALA A 175 3.90 9.72 -8.92
N VAL A 176 3.79 11.06 -8.89
CA VAL A 176 4.97 11.96 -8.95
C VAL A 176 5.83 11.80 -7.71
N ALA A 177 5.24 11.70 -6.50
CA ALA A 177 6.00 11.46 -5.28
C ALA A 177 6.76 10.12 -5.31
N ALA A 178 6.17 9.07 -5.89
CA ALA A 178 6.84 7.78 -6.06
C ALA A 178 8.06 7.84 -7.00
N LEU A 179 8.12 8.79 -7.94
CA LEU A 179 9.33 9.02 -8.76
C LEU A 179 10.50 9.53 -7.91
N LEU A 180 10.23 10.30 -6.85
CA LEU A 180 11.28 10.75 -5.91
C LEU A 180 11.81 9.56 -5.09
N ILE A 181 10.93 8.65 -4.64
CA ILE A 181 11.33 7.40 -3.99
C ILE A 181 12.24 6.60 -4.95
N ALA A 182 11.82 6.43 -6.20
CA ALA A 182 12.57 5.69 -7.20
C ALA A 182 13.92 6.32 -7.53
N LEU A 183 14.04 7.65 -7.47
CA LEU A 183 15.29 8.37 -7.69
C LEU A 183 16.29 8.12 -6.54
N ASP A 184 15.81 7.96 -5.30
CA ASP A 184 16.66 7.72 -4.14
C ASP A 184 17.22 6.28 -4.11
N VAL A 185 16.49 5.29 -4.67
CA VAL A 185 16.93 3.88 -4.70
C VAL A 185 18.34 3.70 -5.29
N PRO A 186 18.68 4.21 -6.49
CA PRO A 186 20.03 4.14 -7.00
C PRO A 186 21.04 4.92 -6.14
N ILE A 187 20.66 6.00 -5.50
CA ILE A 187 21.53 6.75 -4.60
C ILE A 187 21.90 5.87 -3.41
N VAL A 188 20.90 5.22 -2.77
CA VAL A 188 21.16 4.23 -1.71
C VAL A 188 22.05 3.11 -2.24
N HIS A 189 21.77 2.55 -3.42
CA HIS A 189 22.52 1.42 -3.97
C HIS A 189 23.99 1.73 -4.19
N PHE A 190 24.29 2.82 -4.90
CA PHE A 190 25.64 3.21 -5.29
C PHE A 190 26.36 4.06 -4.25
N SER A 191 25.72 4.38 -3.11
CA SER A 191 26.32 5.23 -2.06
C SER A 191 27.66 4.70 -1.55
N VAL A 192 27.85 3.38 -1.51
CA VAL A 192 29.10 2.74 -1.06
C VAL A 192 30.22 2.82 -2.09
N ASP A 193 29.88 3.03 -3.36
CA ASP A 193 30.85 3.15 -4.45
C ASP A 193 31.20 4.63 -4.71
N TRP A 194 30.24 5.55 -4.48
CA TRP A 194 30.44 6.98 -4.73
C TRP A 194 31.04 7.73 -3.54
N TRP A 195 30.81 7.25 -2.32
CA TRP A 195 31.28 7.90 -1.09
C TRP A 195 31.91 6.90 -0.13
N GLN A 196 32.73 7.41 0.76
CA GLN A 196 33.25 6.60 1.89
C GLN A 196 32.11 6.39 2.90
N THR A 197 31.80 5.14 3.20
CA THR A 197 30.79 4.72 4.17
C THR A 197 31.36 3.65 5.09
N LEU A 198 30.77 3.49 6.27
CA LEU A 198 31.07 2.37 7.16
C LEU A 198 30.51 1.05 6.61
N HIS A 199 29.52 1.15 5.73
CA HIS A 199 28.88 -0.02 5.14
C HIS A 199 29.80 -0.67 4.09
N GLN A 200 29.87 -1.98 4.10
CA GLN A 200 30.62 -2.75 3.10
C GLN A 200 30.02 -2.58 1.69
N THR A 201 30.86 -2.75 0.67
CA THR A 201 30.42 -2.85 -0.72
C THR A 201 29.51 -4.06 -0.92
N GLY A 202 28.63 -4.02 -1.93
CA GLY A 202 27.63 -5.06 -2.16
C GLY A 202 28.25 -6.43 -2.41
N THR A 203 27.97 -7.39 -1.51
CA THR A 203 28.46 -8.77 -1.62
C THR A 203 27.68 -9.61 -2.64
N VAL A 204 26.46 -9.19 -3.02
CA VAL A 204 25.55 -9.96 -3.89
C VAL A 204 25.48 -9.38 -5.30
N LEU A 205 25.66 -8.06 -5.45
CA LEU A 205 25.65 -7.34 -6.73
C LEU A 205 27.03 -6.74 -7.05
N ASP A 206 28.09 -7.43 -6.66
CA ASP A 206 29.42 -7.13 -7.17
C ASP A 206 29.41 -7.29 -8.70
N PRO A 207 30.04 -6.41 -9.48
CA PRO A 207 30.17 -6.53 -10.92
C PRO A 207 30.67 -7.90 -11.43
N GLY A 208 31.32 -8.70 -10.56
CA GLY A 208 31.76 -10.06 -10.83
C GLY A 208 30.75 -11.16 -10.45
N PHE A 209 29.61 -10.85 -9.86
CA PHE A 209 28.61 -11.83 -9.33
C PHE A 209 29.21 -12.87 -8.38
N HIS A 210 30.29 -12.54 -7.67
CA HIS A 210 30.91 -13.45 -6.74
C HIS A 210 30.21 -13.40 -5.38
N LEU A 211 29.58 -14.50 -5.01
CA LEU A 211 29.08 -14.73 -3.65
C LEU A 211 30.27 -15.12 -2.76
N HIS A 212 30.65 -14.26 -1.82
CA HIS A 212 31.69 -14.57 -0.82
C HIS A 212 31.18 -15.48 0.31
N VAL A 213 29.97 -15.99 0.18
CA VAL A 213 29.32 -16.88 1.16
C VAL A 213 29.15 -18.26 0.54
N HIS A 214 29.61 -19.31 1.25
CA HIS A 214 29.63 -20.67 0.72
C HIS A 214 28.90 -21.67 1.63
N GLY A 215 28.62 -22.85 1.10
CA GLY A 215 28.04 -23.96 1.86
C GLY A 215 26.66 -23.65 2.46
N SER A 216 26.43 -24.06 3.70
CA SER A 216 25.16 -23.87 4.42
C SER A 216 24.80 -22.40 4.59
N MET A 217 25.78 -21.51 4.72
CA MET A 217 25.54 -20.06 4.84
C MET A 217 24.94 -19.51 3.55
N ALA A 218 25.45 -19.91 2.36
CA ALA A 218 24.91 -19.46 1.07
C ALA A 218 23.46 -19.91 0.87
N TRP A 219 23.15 -21.16 1.18
CA TRP A 219 21.78 -21.68 1.07
C TRP A 219 20.80 -21.00 2.04
N THR A 220 21.23 -20.76 3.28
CA THR A 220 20.42 -20.04 4.26
C THR A 220 20.16 -18.58 3.84
N PHE A 221 21.18 -17.93 3.28
CA PHE A 221 21.08 -16.58 2.72
C PHE A 221 20.08 -16.52 1.56
N LEU A 222 20.21 -17.42 0.58
CA LEU A 222 19.27 -17.51 -0.55
C LEU A 222 17.84 -17.78 -0.08
N LEU A 223 17.67 -18.68 0.88
CA LEU A 223 16.35 -18.98 1.47
C LEU A 223 15.75 -17.75 2.14
N GLY A 224 16.57 -16.92 2.81
CA GLY A 224 16.14 -15.63 3.36
C GLY A 224 15.57 -14.69 2.29
N PHE A 225 16.23 -14.56 1.14
CA PHE A 225 15.69 -13.77 0.02
C PHE A 225 14.37 -14.31 -0.50
N ILE A 226 14.24 -15.63 -0.66
CA ILE A 226 12.99 -16.27 -1.08
C ILE A 226 11.89 -16.01 -0.05
N ALA A 227 12.18 -16.20 1.23
CA ALA A 227 11.22 -16.01 2.32
C ALA A 227 10.67 -14.57 2.36
N PHE A 228 11.57 -13.57 2.38
CA PHE A 228 11.14 -12.17 2.43
C PHE A 228 10.46 -11.71 1.13
N SER A 229 10.86 -12.24 -0.03
CA SER A 229 10.18 -11.97 -1.30
C SER A 229 8.75 -12.53 -1.32
N LEU A 230 8.53 -13.74 -0.82
CA LEU A 230 7.19 -14.32 -0.69
C LEU A 230 6.33 -13.54 0.30
N ILE A 231 6.91 -13.11 1.44
CA ILE A 231 6.22 -12.27 2.42
C ILE A 231 5.85 -10.92 1.78
N PHE A 232 6.74 -10.31 1.00
CA PHE A 232 6.43 -9.08 0.27
C PHE A 232 5.25 -9.27 -0.67
N VAL A 233 5.26 -10.29 -1.53
CA VAL A 233 4.16 -10.58 -2.47
C VAL A 233 2.83 -10.80 -1.72
N TRP A 234 2.88 -11.52 -0.60
CA TRP A 234 1.71 -11.75 0.23
C TRP A 234 1.17 -10.43 0.83
N LEU A 235 2.03 -9.64 1.47
CA LEU A 235 1.65 -8.36 2.08
C LEU A 235 1.15 -7.37 1.03
N LEU A 236 1.83 -7.28 -0.12
CA LEU A 236 1.41 -6.46 -1.26
C LEU A 236 -0.01 -6.82 -1.71
N GLY A 237 -0.28 -8.12 -1.90
CA GLY A 237 -1.61 -8.58 -2.29
C GLY A 237 -2.68 -8.30 -1.23
N VAL A 238 -2.35 -8.43 0.07
CA VAL A 238 -3.26 -8.09 1.18
C VAL A 238 -3.54 -6.59 1.19
N ARG A 239 -2.49 -5.75 1.12
CA ARG A 239 -2.64 -4.28 1.15
C ARG A 239 -3.37 -3.74 -0.08
N TYR A 240 -3.05 -4.26 -1.28
CA TYR A 240 -3.79 -3.91 -2.48
C TYR A 240 -5.30 -4.16 -2.33
N ARG A 241 -5.69 -5.29 -1.74
CA ARG A 241 -7.11 -5.60 -1.49
C ARG A 241 -7.76 -4.65 -0.49
N ILE A 242 -7.03 -4.27 0.55
CA ILE A 242 -7.51 -3.28 1.53
C ILE A 242 -7.75 -1.93 0.84
N GLU A 243 -6.84 -1.47 -0.02
CA GLU A 243 -7.02 -0.25 -0.82
C GLU A 243 -8.29 -0.32 -1.70
N VAL A 244 -8.53 -1.46 -2.36
CA VAL A 244 -9.75 -1.66 -3.18
C VAL A 244 -11.01 -1.60 -2.32
N LEU A 245 -11.02 -2.24 -1.15
CA LEU A 245 -12.17 -2.24 -0.25
C LEU A 245 -12.43 -0.87 0.35
N GLN A 246 -11.39 -0.12 0.70
CA GLN A 246 -11.52 1.25 1.22
C GLN A 246 -12.13 2.20 0.18
N ASP A 247 -11.73 2.09 -1.09
CA ASP A 247 -12.34 2.88 -2.16
C ASP A 247 -13.82 2.52 -2.34
N GLN A 248 -14.19 1.22 -2.29
CA GLN A 248 -15.58 0.77 -2.40
C GLN A 248 -16.46 1.29 -1.26
N VAL A 249 -15.95 1.28 -0.02
CA VAL A 249 -16.67 1.83 1.14
C VAL A 249 -16.86 3.35 0.98
N GLY A 250 -15.83 4.07 0.57
CA GLY A 250 -15.93 5.51 0.33
C GLY A 250 -16.92 5.89 -0.77
N ASP A 251 -17.00 5.11 -1.86
CA ASP A 251 -17.99 5.30 -2.92
C ASP A 251 -19.41 5.07 -2.39
N GLN A 252 -19.65 4.02 -1.59
CA GLN A 252 -20.97 3.75 -0.96
C GLN A 252 -21.39 4.84 0.02
N GLU A 253 -20.48 5.31 0.88
CA GLU A 253 -20.76 6.42 1.80
C GLU A 253 -21.15 7.71 1.05
N MET A 254 -20.48 7.98 -0.06
CA MET A 254 -20.82 9.11 -0.93
C MET A 254 -22.22 8.97 -1.54
N GLU A 255 -22.58 7.80 -2.07
CA GLU A 255 -23.90 7.52 -2.63
C GLU A 255 -25.01 7.69 -1.58
N ILE A 256 -24.80 7.17 -0.37
CA ILE A 256 -25.76 7.32 0.74
C ILE A 256 -25.93 8.80 1.10
N SER A 257 -24.85 9.54 1.25
CA SER A 257 -24.90 10.97 1.60
C SER A 257 -25.55 11.84 0.53
N LEU A 258 -25.41 11.45 -0.74
CA LEU A 258 -26.11 12.12 -1.85
C LEU A 258 -27.61 11.81 -1.85
N ALA A 259 -28.00 10.56 -1.60
CA ALA A 259 -29.40 10.15 -1.51
C ALA A 259 -30.12 10.82 -0.34
N GLU A 260 -29.48 10.95 0.82
CA GLU A 260 -30.00 11.66 1.98
C GLU A 260 -30.25 13.13 1.66
N ARG A 261 -29.27 13.83 1.09
CA ARG A 261 -29.43 15.24 0.67
C ARG A 261 -30.51 15.43 -0.38
N TRP A 262 -30.67 14.50 -1.30
CA TRP A 262 -31.75 14.55 -2.30
C TRP A 262 -33.12 14.44 -1.66
N ASN A 263 -33.29 13.51 -0.70
CA ASN A 263 -34.54 13.34 0.02
C ASN A 263 -34.91 14.58 0.86
N GLU A 264 -33.96 15.16 1.60
CA GLU A 264 -34.14 16.40 2.36
C GLU A 264 -34.55 17.56 1.44
N GLY A 265 -33.91 17.71 0.28
CA GLY A 265 -34.25 18.74 -0.71
C GLY A 265 -35.67 18.55 -1.27
N THR A 266 -36.11 17.32 -1.47
CA THR A 266 -37.43 16.99 -1.97
C THR A 266 -38.54 17.28 -0.92
N GLU A 267 -38.27 16.98 0.35
CA GLU A 267 -39.21 17.29 1.46
C GLU A 267 -39.39 18.81 1.62
N LEU A 268 -38.31 19.59 1.55
CA LEU A 268 -38.39 21.06 1.64
C LEU A 268 -39.22 21.68 0.50
N VAL A 269 -39.09 21.15 -0.71
CA VAL A 269 -39.89 21.60 -1.87
C VAL A 269 -41.36 21.18 -1.72
N GLY A 270 -41.64 19.98 -1.19
CA GLY A 270 -43.01 19.50 -0.95
C GLY A 270 -43.77 20.30 0.10
N VAL A 271 -43.09 20.75 1.15
CA VAL A 271 -43.69 21.60 2.21
C VAL A 271 -43.98 23.01 1.69
N GLY A 272 -43.20 23.53 0.74
CA GLY A 272 -43.43 24.85 0.14
C GLY A 272 -44.63 24.92 -0.83
N SER A 273 -45.18 23.78 -1.28
CA SER A 273 -46.30 23.72 -2.24
C SER A 273 -47.68 23.67 -1.61
N SER A 274 -47.80 23.51 -0.28
CA SER A 274 -49.08 23.70 0.45
C SER A 274 -49.33 25.20 0.67
N GLY A 275 -49.82 25.87 -0.36
CA GLY A 275 -50.24 27.28 -0.30
C GLY A 275 -51.31 27.52 0.74
N PRO A 276 -51.46 28.76 1.26
CA PRO A 276 -52.44 29.08 2.30
C PRO A 276 -53.81 28.80 1.80
N HIS A 277 -54.56 28.00 2.55
CA HIS A 277 -56.00 27.77 2.38
C HIS A 277 -56.70 29.12 2.55
N VAL A 278 -57.16 29.71 1.45
CA VAL A 278 -58.00 30.89 1.48
C VAL A 278 -59.36 30.41 1.94
N PRO A 279 -59.89 30.86 3.09
CA PRO A 279 -61.26 30.55 3.48
C PRO A 279 -62.24 31.30 2.54
N GLU A 280 -63.06 30.55 1.81
CA GLU A 280 -64.22 31.14 1.07
C GLU A 280 -65.08 31.83 2.05
N GLY A 281 -65.09 33.19 1.98
CA GLY A 281 -66.00 34.06 2.71
C GLY A 281 -67.44 33.86 2.24
N GLY A 282 -68.31 33.40 3.14
CA GLY A 282 -69.74 33.45 2.96
C GLY A 282 -70.13 34.90 2.84
N ALA A 283 -70.88 35.24 1.81
CA ALA A 283 -71.63 36.50 1.66
C ALA A 283 -73.07 36.30 2.12
N PRO A 284 -73.73 37.34 2.61
CA PRO A 284 -75.02 37.31 3.27
C PRO A 284 -76.21 37.02 2.36
#